data_d0ce9a36a220e15859151550a02468c8
#
_entry.id   d0ce9a36a220e15859151550a02468c8
#
_cell.length_a   1.000
_cell.length_b   1.000
_cell.length_c   1.000
_cell.angle_alpha   90.00
_cell.angle_beta   90.00
_cell.angle_gamma   90.00
#
_symmetry.space_group_name_H-M   'P 1'
#
loop_
_entity.id
_entity.type
_entity.pdbx_description
1 polymer ?
#
loop_
_entity_poly.entity_id
_entity_poly.type
_entity_poly.pdbx_seq_one_letter_code
_entity_poly.pdbx_strand_id
1 'polypeptide(L)'
;SLVHMVPESWLAAVTTNSARHAPVVAALAILITAVAVPMMLSLEGDFQVEDFIESESDLAVGIGLVNERFSDEGEPGFILVEGDLANPKVIAAIGELRNNVNSHGPEDSDQLSRLPTGEVEMLAIDGILGFAKAAMAWNNTSFIAAGWDPSAEDGGVGCDKDFLGLPSLGDRECLIFLYGFVLTRGIPESGGYPSMPPSIVAEYIQVAEGVDYEHPWLTVSGEPPQYPRASIRFGISSPEQFALVEPALAQLEDDMAPLQELARNPLREQGDLSSADEEYPVTWAIPTGEPVIRFVAADSMQDEMQGTLLLGVVLCTITLWWGFREETSARQRWEEGIQDRADFARR
;
A
#
# COMPACT_ATOMS: atom_id res chain seq x y z
N SER A 1 -10.32 -18.65 40.28
CA SER A 1 -11.15 -19.50 39.44
C SER A 1 -12.59 -19.02 39.49
N LEU A 2 -13.09 -18.44 38.41
CA LEU A 2 -14.46 -17.92 38.26
C LEU A 2 -15.56 -18.99 38.31
N VAL A 3 -15.19 -20.27 38.23
CA VAL A 3 -16.12 -21.41 38.20
C VAL A 3 -16.85 -21.65 39.52
N HIS A 4 -16.35 -21.11 40.63
CA HIS A 4 -16.96 -21.30 41.97
C HIS A 4 -17.98 -20.22 42.38
N MET A 5 -18.27 -19.23 41.51
CA MET A 5 -19.22 -18.14 41.84
C MET A 5 -20.67 -18.40 41.43
N VAL A 6 -20.96 -19.42 40.63
CA VAL A 6 -22.32 -19.73 40.19
C VAL A 6 -22.88 -20.89 41.00
N PRO A 7 -23.95 -20.70 41.79
CA PRO A 7 -24.56 -21.78 42.54
C PRO A 7 -25.08 -22.89 41.60
N GLU A 8 -24.79 -24.14 41.89
CA GLU A 8 -25.25 -25.29 41.09
C GLU A 8 -26.78 -25.31 40.92
N SER A 9 -27.51 -24.83 41.91
CA SER A 9 -28.98 -24.69 41.84
C SER A 9 -29.44 -23.71 40.80
N TRP A 10 -28.69 -22.63 40.54
CA TRP A 10 -28.99 -21.64 39.52
C TRP A 10 -28.70 -22.20 38.14
N LEU A 11 -27.59 -22.90 37.96
CA LEU A 11 -27.25 -23.58 36.68
C LEU A 11 -28.32 -24.64 36.34
N ALA A 12 -28.73 -25.46 37.30
CA ALA A 12 -29.77 -26.45 37.10
C ALA A 12 -31.13 -25.81 36.77
N ALA A 13 -31.49 -24.69 37.37
CA ALA A 13 -32.72 -23.96 37.07
C ALA A 13 -32.68 -23.35 35.67
N VAL A 14 -31.56 -22.75 35.26
CA VAL A 14 -31.38 -22.17 33.94
C VAL A 14 -31.43 -23.25 32.86
N THR A 15 -30.72 -24.36 33.03
CA THR A 15 -30.71 -25.45 32.04
C THR A 15 -32.08 -26.10 31.90
N THR A 16 -32.81 -26.34 33.01
CA THR A 16 -34.15 -26.93 32.99
C THR A 16 -35.16 -25.98 32.30
N ASN A 17 -35.09 -24.70 32.59
CA ASN A 17 -36.00 -23.72 32.00
C ASN A 17 -35.68 -23.46 30.50
N SER A 18 -34.41 -23.43 30.12
CA SER A 18 -33.98 -23.35 28.73
C SER A 18 -34.39 -24.57 27.91
N ALA A 19 -34.29 -25.79 28.49
CA ALA A 19 -34.77 -27.00 27.84
C ALA A 19 -36.28 -27.02 27.64
N ARG A 20 -37.05 -26.46 28.60
CA ARG A 20 -38.51 -26.35 28.50
C ARG A 20 -39.00 -25.37 27.42
N HIS A 21 -38.19 -24.34 27.14
CA HIS A 21 -38.46 -23.33 26.13
C HIS A 21 -37.45 -23.35 24.99
N ALA A 22 -36.88 -24.51 24.69
CA ALA A 22 -35.84 -24.67 23.68
C ALA A 22 -36.11 -23.96 22.33
N PRO A 23 -37.32 -24.04 21.74
CA PRO A 23 -37.59 -23.36 20.47
C PRO A 23 -37.56 -21.83 20.61
N VAL A 24 -37.96 -21.28 21.76
CA VAL A 24 -37.91 -19.82 22.00
C VAL A 24 -36.47 -19.36 22.21
N VAL A 25 -35.67 -20.13 22.96
CA VAL A 25 -34.24 -19.85 23.17
C VAL A 25 -33.49 -19.92 21.85
N ALA A 26 -33.77 -20.93 21.03
CA ALA A 26 -33.15 -21.08 19.70
C ALA A 26 -33.54 -19.91 18.77
N ALA A 27 -34.82 -19.53 18.75
CA ALA A 27 -35.27 -18.38 17.95
C ALA A 27 -34.63 -17.06 18.39
N LEU A 28 -34.49 -16.87 19.72
CA LEU A 28 -33.83 -15.67 20.26
C LEU A 28 -32.32 -15.65 19.92
N ALA A 29 -31.64 -16.81 20.03
CA ALA A 29 -30.25 -16.94 19.66
C ALA A 29 -30.02 -16.63 18.17
N ILE A 30 -30.86 -17.18 17.27
CA ILE A 30 -30.82 -16.90 15.84
C ILE A 30 -31.08 -15.39 15.58
N LEU A 31 -32.03 -14.77 16.26
CA LEU A 31 -32.34 -13.36 16.10
C LEU A 31 -31.16 -12.48 16.55
N ILE A 32 -30.55 -12.79 17.70
CA ILE A 32 -29.38 -12.07 18.19
C ILE A 32 -28.20 -12.22 17.21
N THR A 33 -27.95 -13.43 16.72
CA THR A 33 -26.89 -13.68 15.73
C THR A 33 -27.17 -12.95 14.42
N ALA A 34 -28.42 -12.95 13.94
CA ALA A 34 -28.81 -12.25 12.71
C ALA A 34 -28.65 -10.71 12.81
N VAL A 35 -28.70 -10.15 14.01
CA VAL A 35 -28.44 -8.73 14.24
C VAL A 35 -26.96 -8.47 14.48
N ALA A 36 -26.28 -9.34 15.24
CA ALA A 36 -24.89 -9.17 15.60
C ALA A 36 -23.93 -9.34 14.39
N VAL A 37 -24.22 -10.27 13.48
CA VAL A 37 -23.38 -10.52 12.30
C VAL A 37 -23.27 -9.30 11.40
N PRO A 38 -24.37 -8.65 10.94
CA PRO A 38 -24.27 -7.42 10.16
C PRO A 38 -23.56 -6.28 10.88
N MET A 39 -23.80 -6.11 12.20
CA MET A 39 -23.11 -5.09 13.00
C MET A 39 -21.61 -5.36 13.08
N MET A 40 -21.20 -6.62 13.19
CA MET A 40 -19.81 -6.99 13.22
C MET A 40 -19.14 -6.82 11.84
N LEU A 41 -19.84 -7.12 10.76
CA LEU A 41 -19.35 -6.90 9.39
C LEU A 41 -19.26 -5.42 9.02
N SER A 42 -19.96 -4.54 9.75
CA SER A 42 -19.89 -3.09 9.61
C SER A 42 -18.88 -2.41 10.56
N LEU A 43 -18.19 -3.19 11.39
CA LEU A 43 -17.09 -2.67 12.20
C LEU A 43 -15.88 -2.50 11.28
N GLU A 44 -15.61 -1.28 10.94
CA GLU A 44 -14.34 -0.91 10.33
C GLU A 44 -13.23 -1.16 11.36
N GLY A 45 -12.19 -1.86 10.94
CA GLY A 45 -11.02 -2.13 11.79
C GLY A 45 -10.15 -0.88 11.90
N ASP A 46 -10.65 0.14 12.60
CA ASP A 46 -9.88 1.35 12.88
C ASP A 46 -8.93 1.03 14.05
N PHE A 47 -7.70 0.62 13.70
CA PHE A 47 -6.63 0.39 14.67
C PHE A 47 -5.73 1.63 14.72
N GLN A 48 -5.97 2.49 15.68
CA GLN A 48 -5.07 3.60 15.95
C GLN A 48 -3.93 3.12 16.85
N VAL A 49 -2.71 3.53 16.55
CA VAL A 49 -1.53 3.23 17.39
C VAL A 49 -1.74 3.80 18.80
N GLU A 50 -2.48 4.90 18.90
CA GLU A 50 -2.88 5.56 20.14
C GLU A 50 -3.74 4.66 21.03
N ASP A 51 -4.52 3.72 20.47
CA ASP A 51 -5.35 2.78 21.23
C ASP A 51 -4.51 1.81 22.08
N PHE A 52 -3.23 1.61 21.72
CA PHE A 52 -2.28 0.75 22.42
C PHE A 52 -1.39 1.52 23.40
N ILE A 53 -1.43 2.85 23.36
CA ILE A 53 -0.62 3.72 24.19
C ILE A 53 -1.53 4.38 25.23
N GLU A 54 -1.13 4.32 26.49
CA GLU A 54 -1.86 5.02 27.57
C GLU A 54 -1.91 6.52 27.23
N SER A 55 -3.12 7.08 27.10
CA SER A 55 -3.35 8.44 26.60
C SER A 55 -2.70 9.56 27.45
N GLU A 56 -2.34 9.23 28.69
CA GLU A 56 -1.63 10.14 29.61
C GLU A 56 -0.09 9.92 29.60
N SER A 57 0.42 9.00 28.77
CA SER A 57 1.86 8.77 28.68
C SER A 57 2.58 9.93 28.01
N ASP A 58 3.83 10.17 28.42
CA ASP A 58 4.69 11.19 27.80
C ASP A 58 4.85 10.98 26.29
N LEU A 59 4.72 9.74 25.82
CA LEU A 59 4.79 9.37 24.41
C LEU A 59 3.54 9.83 23.66
N ALA A 60 2.33 9.57 24.18
CA ALA A 60 1.07 10.02 23.57
C ALA A 60 0.99 11.55 23.51
N VAL A 61 1.38 12.21 24.61
CA VAL A 61 1.48 13.69 24.68
C VAL A 61 2.50 14.21 23.66
N GLY A 62 3.64 13.53 23.52
CA GLY A 62 4.68 13.88 22.55
C GLY A 62 4.20 13.78 21.11
N ILE A 63 3.55 12.69 20.75
CA ILE A 63 2.96 12.48 19.41
C ILE A 63 1.90 13.56 19.11
N GLY A 64 0.98 13.79 20.05
CA GLY A 64 -0.04 14.84 19.89
C GLY A 64 0.55 16.24 19.70
N LEU A 65 1.64 16.59 20.40
CA LEU A 65 2.33 17.87 20.21
C LEU A 65 3.05 17.97 18.87
N VAL A 66 3.59 16.86 18.36
CA VAL A 66 4.21 16.82 17.03
C VAL A 66 3.14 17.03 15.97
N ASN A 67 2.03 16.30 16.03
CA ASN A 67 0.93 16.42 15.07
C ASN A 67 0.25 17.81 15.12
N GLU A 68 0.20 18.47 16.29
CA GLU A 68 -0.36 19.82 16.43
C GLU A 68 0.56 20.94 15.92
N ARG A 69 1.88 20.75 16.08
CA ARG A 69 2.84 21.84 15.93
C ARG A 69 3.70 21.78 14.68
N PHE A 70 3.86 20.61 14.13
CA PHE A 70 4.61 20.42 12.90
C PHE A 70 3.62 20.09 11.78
N SER A 71 3.90 20.61 10.58
CA SER A 71 3.10 20.23 9.40
C SER A 71 3.17 18.72 9.25
N ASP A 72 2.01 18.10 9.14
CA ASP A 72 1.90 16.68 8.86
C ASP A 72 2.44 16.43 7.46
N GLU A 73 3.72 16.06 7.37
CA GLU A 73 4.33 15.62 6.10
C GLU A 73 3.77 14.24 5.69
N GLY A 74 2.92 13.65 6.54
CA GLY A 74 2.38 12.31 6.36
C GLY A 74 3.45 11.21 6.51
N GLU A 75 3.00 9.98 6.57
CA GLU A 75 3.93 8.85 6.46
C GLU A 75 4.31 8.61 4.99
N PRO A 76 5.59 8.34 4.70
CA PRO A 76 6.05 8.13 3.34
C PRO A 76 5.51 6.81 2.77
N GLY A 77 4.74 6.93 1.70
CA GLY A 77 4.44 5.86 0.78
C GLY A 77 5.38 5.91 -0.42
N PHE A 78 5.50 4.80 -1.12
CA PHE A 78 6.32 4.70 -2.32
C PHE A 78 5.57 3.97 -3.42
N ILE A 79 5.77 4.39 -4.68
CA ILE A 79 5.47 3.57 -5.83
C ILE A 79 6.81 3.04 -6.32
N LEU A 80 6.96 1.73 -6.29
CA LEU A 80 8.14 1.07 -6.82
C LEU A 80 7.91 0.69 -8.27
N VAL A 81 8.77 1.18 -9.16
CA VAL A 81 8.72 0.94 -10.61
C VAL A 81 9.92 0.08 -10.98
N GLU A 82 9.69 -1.06 -11.62
CA GLU A 82 10.72 -1.91 -12.20
C GLU A 82 10.57 -1.98 -13.70
N GLY A 83 11.67 -1.82 -14.44
CA GLY A 83 11.67 -1.83 -15.90
C GLY A 83 12.89 -1.15 -16.49
N ASP A 84 12.80 -0.74 -17.75
CA ASP A 84 13.83 0.04 -18.43
C ASP A 84 13.58 1.55 -18.23
N LEU A 85 14.14 2.09 -17.15
CA LEU A 85 13.93 3.50 -16.81
C LEU A 85 14.64 4.47 -17.75
N ALA A 86 15.57 4.00 -18.58
CA ALA A 86 16.15 4.81 -19.64
C ALA A 86 15.21 4.93 -20.86
N ASN A 87 14.08 4.25 -20.86
CA ASN A 87 13.07 4.43 -21.90
C ASN A 87 12.28 5.73 -21.65
N PRO A 88 12.25 6.67 -22.62
CA PRO A 88 11.57 7.96 -22.47
C PRO A 88 10.07 7.84 -22.16
N LYS A 89 9.41 6.78 -22.63
CA LYS A 89 7.98 6.53 -22.33
C LYS A 89 7.75 6.37 -20.83
N VAL A 90 8.68 5.72 -20.11
CA VAL A 90 8.56 5.49 -18.67
C VAL A 90 8.64 6.82 -17.92
N ILE A 91 9.57 7.70 -18.29
CA ILE A 91 9.69 9.03 -17.68
C ILE A 91 8.47 9.90 -17.98
N ALA A 92 7.95 9.82 -19.20
CA ALA A 92 6.71 10.52 -19.56
C ALA A 92 5.52 10.01 -18.72
N ALA A 93 5.38 8.69 -18.55
CA ALA A 93 4.32 8.09 -17.74
C ALA A 93 4.44 8.46 -16.25
N ILE A 94 5.64 8.57 -15.69
CA ILE A 94 5.86 9.09 -14.32
C ILE A 94 5.41 10.55 -14.22
N GLY A 95 5.72 11.37 -15.23
CA GLY A 95 5.25 12.75 -15.29
C GLY A 95 3.71 12.86 -15.41
N GLU A 96 3.08 11.97 -16.17
CA GLU A 96 1.62 11.90 -16.30
C GLU A 96 0.96 11.44 -15.00
N LEU A 97 1.49 10.43 -14.31
CA LEU A 97 1.04 10.03 -12.98
C LEU A 97 1.02 11.25 -12.04
N ARG A 98 2.11 12.00 -11.96
CA ARG A 98 2.17 13.20 -11.10
C ARG A 98 1.12 14.24 -11.50
N ASN A 99 0.87 14.44 -12.80
CA ASN A 99 -0.16 15.34 -13.27
C ASN A 99 -1.57 14.84 -12.91
N ASN A 100 -1.82 13.54 -13.04
CA ASN A 100 -3.09 12.91 -12.67
C ASN A 100 -3.39 13.15 -11.20
N VAL A 101 -2.46 12.76 -10.31
CA VAL A 101 -2.59 12.97 -8.86
C VAL A 101 -2.85 14.44 -8.52
N ASN A 102 -2.17 15.40 -9.19
CA ASN A 102 -2.37 16.82 -8.95
C ASN A 102 -3.62 17.40 -9.64
N SER A 103 -4.27 16.66 -10.55
CA SER A 103 -5.51 17.09 -11.19
C SER A 103 -6.72 17.01 -10.28
N HIS A 104 -6.65 16.16 -9.25
CA HIS A 104 -7.68 16.03 -8.22
C HIS A 104 -7.63 17.22 -7.27
N GLY A 105 -8.82 17.68 -6.85
CA GLY A 105 -8.92 18.73 -5.84
C GLY A 105 -8.52 18.24 -4.45
N PRO A 106 -8.27 19.16 -3.51
CA PRO A 106 -7.99 18.78 -2.13
C PRO A 106 -9.08 17.93 -1.48
N GLU A 107 -10.33 18.07 -1.93
CA GLU A 107 -11.46 17.28 -1.43
C GLU A 107 -11.44 15.83 -1.92
N ASP A 108 -10.83 15.57 -3.09
CA ASP A 108 -10.77 14.24 -3.71
C ASP A 108 -9.57 13.42 -3.24
N SER A 109 -8.53 14.08 -2.70
CA SER A 109 -7.26 13.46 -2.28
C SER A 109 -6.74 14.00 -0.96
N ASP A 110 -7.64 14.25 -0.01
CA ASP A 110 -7.31 14.77 1.33
C ASP A 110 -6.35 13.87 2.12
N GLN A 111 -6.20 12.60 1.71
CA GLN A 111 -5.33 11.62 2.35
C GLN A 111 -3.87 11.68 1.86
N LEU A 112 -3.62 12.35 0.75
CA LEU A 112 -2.25 12.58 0.27
C LEU A 112 -1.71 13.92 0.79
N SER A 113 -0.49 13.89 1.34
CA SER A 113 0.17 15.09 1.83
C SER A 113 0.37 16.11 0.72
N ARG A 114 0.09 17.37 1.02
CA ARG A 114 0.20 18.47 0.07
C ARG A 114 1.18 19.52 0.52
N LEU A 115 1.91 20.04 -0.44
CA LEU A 115 2.74 21.22 -0.24
C LEU A 115 1.85 22.44 0.04
N PRO A 116 2.39 23.51 0.63
CA PRO A 116 1.66 24.78 0.82
C PRO A 116 1.15 25.40 -0.50
N THR A 117 1.66 24.96 -1.65
CA THR A 117 1.18 25.33 -2.98
C THR A 117 -0.13 24.66 -3.36
N GLY A 118 -0.56 23.63 -2.63
CA GLY A 118 -1.73 22.80 -2.92
C GLY A 118 -1.42 21.57 -3.78
N GLU A 119 -0.20 21.47 -4.32
CA GLU A 119 0.25 20.29 -5.05
C GLU A 119 0.54 19.13 -4.10
N VAL A 120 0.28 17.89 -4.54
CA VAL A 120 0.64 16.70 -3.76
C VAL A 120 2.16 16.63 -3.62
N GLU A 121 2.63 16.35 -2.42
CA GLU A 121 4.05 16.15 -2.15
C GLU A 121 4.49 14.82 -2.78
N MET A 122 4.91 14.89 -4.02
CA MET A 122 5.39 13.73 -4.77
C MET A 122 6.78 14.03 -5.36
N LEU A 123 7.76 13.23 -4.96
CA LEU A 123 9.10 13.30 -5.50
C LEU A 123 9.43 12.03 -6.28
N ALA A 124 9.75 12.22 -7.55
CA ALA A 124 10.08 11.16 -8.48
C ALA A 124 11.27 11.55 -9.34
N ILE A 125 11.83 10.57 -10.04
CA ILE A 125 13.03 10.77 -10.86
C ILE A 125 12.85 11.80 -11.98
N ASP A 126 11.67 11.93 -12.56
CA ASP A 126 11.37 12.95 -13.57
C ASP A 126 11.56 14.37 -13.02
N GLY A 127 11.13 14.63 -11.78
CA GLY A 127 11.36 15.88 -11.08
C GLY A 127 12.86 16.14 -10.82
N ILE A 128 13.57 15.09 -10.36
CA ILE A 128 15.04 15.16 -10.14
C ILE A 128 15.77 15.51 -11.44
N LEU A 129 15.39 14.90 -12.56
CA LEU A 129 15.95 15.22 -13.87
C LEU A 129 15.59 16.64 -14.31
N GLY A 130 14.38 17.10 -14.00
CA GLY A 130 13.97 18.49 -14.20
C GLY A 130 14.86 19.48 -13.45
N PHE A 131 15.17 19.20 -12.17
CA PHE A 131 16.11 19.99 -11.38
C PHE A 131 17.53 19.95 -11.95
N ALA A 132 18.01 18.79 -12.40
CA ALA A 132 19.32 18.67 -13.03
C ALA A 132 19.40 19.53 -14.31
N LYS A 133 18.38 19.52 -15.16
CA LYS A 133 18.29 20.37 -16.36
C LYS A 133 18.25 21.86 -15.99
N ALA A 134 17.49 22.25 -14.98
CA ALA A 134 17.45 23.63 -14.50
C ALA A 134 18.82 24.07 -13.97
N ALA A 135 19.51 23.23 -13.22
CA ALA A 135 20.87 23.48 -12.74
C ALA A 135 21.85 23.64 -13.92
N MET A 136 21.73 22.81 -14.94
CA MET A 136 22.54 22.88 -16.15
C MET A 136 22.29 24.16 -16.95
N ALA A 137 21.04 24.59 -17.06
CA ALA A 137 20.68 25.87 -17.72
C ALA A 137 21.28 27.06 -16.98
N TRP A 138 21.39 27.01 -15.66
CA TRP A 138 21.96 28.05 -14.83
C TRP A 138 23.49 28.05 -14.87
N ASN A 139 24.13 26.88 -14.70
CA ASN A 139 25.58 26.71 -14.75
C ASN A 139 25.94 25.29 -15.24
N ASN A 140 26.46 25.23 -16.43
CA ASN A 140 26.80 23.95 -17.08
C ASN A 140 28.25 23.47 -16.82
N THR A 141 29.02 24.16 -15.96
CA THR A 141 30.45 23.86 -15.76
C THR A 141 30.70 22.42 -15.30
N SER A 142 29.90 21.93 -14.34
CA SER A 142 30.03 20.56 -13.84
C SER A 142 29.58 19.51 -14.88
N PHE A 143 28.62 19.84 -15.72
CA PHE A 143 28.13 18.98 -16.80
C PHE A 143 29.15 18.90 -17.95
N ILE A 144 29.81 20.03 -18.28
CA ILE A 144 30.93 20.05 -19.25
C ILE A 144 32.10 19.21 -18.71
N ALA A 145 32.42 19.33 -17.43
CA ALA A 145 33.45 18.49 -16.80
C ALA A 145 33.09 17.00 -16.78
N ALA A 146 31.81 16.67 -16.93
CA ALA A 146 31.31 15.30 -17.08
C ALA A 146 31.19 14.87 -18.54
N GLY A 147 31.59 15.68 -19.52
CA GLY A 147 31.64 15.34 -20.93
C GLY A 147 30.56 16.01 -21.81
N TRP A 148 29.65 16.78 -21.22
CA TRP A 148 28.67 17.52 -22.01
C TRP A 148 29.35 18.61 -22.85
N ASP A 149 29.12 18.59 -24.17
CA ASP A 149 29.58 19.66 -25.08
C ASP A 149 28.39 20.46 -25.59
N PRO A 150 28.19 21.71 -25.11
CA PRO A 150 27.07 22.54 -25.58
C PRO A 150 27.22 22.97 -27.05
N SER A 151 28.41 22.84 -27.65
CA SER A 151 28.67 23.19 -29.04
C SER A 151 28.44 22.01 -30.01
N ALA A 152 28.55 20.78 -29.55
CA ALA A 152 28.27 19.61 -30.36
C ALA A 152 26.76 19.43 -30.57
N GLU A 153 26.37 18.92 -31.73
CA GLU A 153 24.95 18.71 -32.09
C GLU A 153 24.28 17.70 -31.16
N ASP A 154 25.01 16.65 -30.78
CA ASP A 154 24.62 15.53 -29.92
C ASP A 154 25.10 15.71 -28.46
N GLY A 155 25.43 16.94 -28.05
CA GLY A 155 25.92 17.19 -26.69
C GLY A 155 27.26 16.54 -26.35
N GLY A 156 27.97 15.96 -27.34
CA GLY A 156 29.24 15.22 -27.13
C GLY A 156 29.09 13.86 -26.47
N VAL A 157 27.87 13.45 -26.12
CA VAL A 157 27.55 12.21 -25.40
C VAL A 157 26.49 11.36 -26.14
N GLY A 158 26.23 11.69 -27.41
CA GLY A 158 25.24 11.00 -28.24
C GLY A 158 23.79 11.32 -27.90
N CYS A 159 23.53 12.47 -27.32
CA CYS A 159 22.28 12.85 -26.67
C CYS A 159 21.62 14.01 -27.44
N ASP A 160 20.38 13.83 -27.87
CA ASP A 160 19.60 14.87 -28.57
C ASP A 160 19.30 16.04 -27.63
N LYS A 161 19.41 17.25 -28.16
CA LYS A 161 19.09 18.46 -27.43
C LYS A 161 17.63 18.87 -27.61
N ASP A 162 17.05 19.39 -26.54
CA ASP A 162 15.76 20.08 -26.62
C ASP A 162 15.92 21.49 -27.23
N PHE A 163 14.79 22.20 -27.37
CA PHE A 163 14.75 23.56 -27.95
C PHE A 163 15.54 24.62 -27.15
N LEU A 164 15.92 24.30 -25.91
CA LEU A 164 16.77 25.14 -25.04
C LEU A 164 18.26 24.76 -25.17
N GLY A 165 18.60 23.76 -25.97
CA GLY A 165 19.96 23.25 -26.09
C GLY A 165 20.40 22.38 -24.89
N LEU A 166 19.46 21.88 -24.09
CA LEU A 166 19.68 21.02 -22.96
C LEU A 166 19.37 19.53 -23.32
N PRO A 167 19.84 18.55 -22.55
CA PRO A 167 19.52 17.14 -22.79
C PRO A 167 18.00 16.93 -22.88
N SER A 168 17.52 16.25 -23.93
CA SER A 168 16.12 15.93 -24.12
C SER A 168 15.71 14.74 -23.23
N LEU A 169 14.66 14.87 -22.43
CA LEU A 169 14.09 13.74 -21.68
C LEU A 169 13.33 12.75 -22.59
N GLY A 170 13.13 13.12 -23.86
CA GLY A 170 12.56 12.25 -24.90
C GLY A 170 13.61 11.38 -25.60
N ASP A 171 14.86 11.40 -25.16
CA ASP A 171 15.96 10.64 -25.74
C ASP A 171 16.61 9.75 -24.68
N ARG A 172 16.86 8.47 -25.04
CA ARG A 172 17.42 7.44 -24.17
C ARG A 172 18.83 7.77 -23.70
N GLU A 173 19.67 8.20 -24.61
CA GLU A 173 21.08 8.52 -24.35
C GLU A 173 21.18 9.72 -23.40
N CYS A 174 20.27 10.68 -23.53
CA CYS A 174 20.14 11.81 -22.62
C CYS A 174 19.76 11.37 -21.21
N LEU A 175 18.81 10.43 -21.10
CA LEU A 175 18.40 9.88 -19.79
C LEU A 175 19.56 9.17 -19.13
N ILE A 176 20.28 8.33 -19.88
CA ILE A 176 21.48 7.61 -19.37
C ILE A 176 22.54 8.60 -18.89
N PHE A 177 22.83 9.64 -19.67
CA PHE A 177 23.76 10.69 -19.27
C PHE A 177 23.34 11.39 -17.99
N LEU A 178 22.07 11.84 -17.92
CA LEU A 178 21.55 12.55 -16.77
C LEU A 178 21.53 11.67 -15.52
N TYR A 179 21.08 10.41 -15.62
CA TYR A 179 21.13 9.45 -14.51
C TYR A 179 22.53 9.24 -13.99
N GLY A 180 23.46 8.93 -14.88
CA GLY A 180 24.85 8.76 -14.52
C GLY A 180 25.45 10.00 -13.86
N PHE A 181 25.13 11.19 -14.37
CA PHE A 181 25.56 12.46 -13.80
C PHE A 181 25.02 12.66 -12.38
N VAL A 182 23.68 12.57 -12.18
CA VAL A 182 23.09 12.86 -10.87
C VAL A 182 23.44 11.82 -9.82
N LEU A 183 23.64 10.56 -10.21
CA LEU A 183 24.05 9.48 -9.30
C LEU A 183 25.52 9.52 -8.92
N THR A 184 26.40 10.08 -9.78
CA THR A 184 27.85 10.16 -9.48
C THR A 184 28.24 11.49 -8.88
N ARG A 185 27.63 12.59 -9.30
CA ARG A 185 28.03 13.97 -8.95
C ARG A 185 26.95 14.72 -8.16
N GLY A 186 25.72 14.22 -8.13
CA GLY A 186 24.58 14.93 -7.59
C GLY A 186 24.13 16.09 -8.48
N ILE A 187 23.24 16.92 -7.96
CA ILE A 187 22.79 18.13 -8.63
C ILE A 187 23.48 19.32 -7.95
N PRO A 188 24.22 20.17 -8.68
CA PRO A 188 24.88 21.33 -8.11
C PRO A 188 23.88 22.40 -7.67
N GLU A 189 24.26 23.23 -6.72
CA GLU A 189 23.48 24.42 -6.34
C GLU A 189 23.21 25.30 -7.55
N SER A 190 21.97 25.74 -7.71
CA SER A 190 21.57 26.55 -8.85
C SER A 190 20.34 27.40 -8.56
N GLY A 191 20.37 28.67 -8.98
CA GLY A 191 19.18 29.53 -9.00
C GLY A 191 18.44 29.70 -7.67
N GLY A 192 19.12 29.47 -6.53
CA GLY A 192 18.53 29.51 -5.20
C GLY A 192 18.04 28.15 -4.68
N TYR A 193 18.17 27.08 -5.46
CA TYR A 193 17.93 25.72 -5.00
C TYR A 193 19.20 25.11 -4.42
N PRO A 194 19.12 24.43 -3.27
CA PRO A 194 20.28 23.79 -2.66
C PRO A 194 20.80 22.64 -3.54
N SER A 195 22.07 22.29 -3.35
CA SER A 195 22.64 21.12 -4.01
C SER A 195 21.99 19.83 -3.49
N MET A 196 21.78 18.88 -4.39
CA MET A 196 21.30 17.54 -4.03
C MET A 196 22.45 16.53 -4.18
N PRO A 197 22.93 15.94 -3.09
CA PRO A 197 24.04 14.98 -3.15
C PRO A 197 23.58 13.65 -3.79
N PRO A 198 24.52 12.86 -4.35
CA PRO A 198 24.23 11.56 -4.98
C PRO A 198 23.48 10.59 -4.07
N SER A 199 23.73 10.64 -2.75
CA SER A 199 23.06 9.77 -1.77
C SER A 199 21.54 9.98 -1.72
N ILE A 200 21.06 11.19 -1.89
CA ILE A 200 19.63 11.49 -1.94
C ILE A 200 19.05 10.99 -3.28
N VAL A 201 19.75 11.20 -4.39
CA VAL A 201 19.29 10.72 -5.71
C VAL A 201 19.17 9.18 -5.71
N ALA A 202 20.10 8.50 -5.05
CA ALA A 202 20.09 7.04 -4.94
C ALA A 202 18.91 6.46 -4.13
N GLU A 203 18.13 7.28 -3.43
CA GLU A 203 16.87 6.87 -2.81
C GLU A 203 15.74 6.71 -3.86
N TYR A 204 15.87 7.36 -5.01
CA TYR A 204 14.82 7.41 -6.04
C TYR A 204 15.11 6.58 -7.28
N ILE A 205 16.37 6.24 -7.52
CA ILE A 205 16.75 5.39 -8.64
C ILE A 205 17.89 4.45 -8.21
N GLN A 206 17.77 3.19 -8.55
CA GLN A 206 18.81 2.21 -8.28
C GLN A 206 20.08 2.57 -9.05
N VAL A 207 21.20 2.65 -8.34
CA VAL A 207 22.52 2.87 -8.94
C VAL A 207 22.86 1.71 -9.87
N ALA A 208 23.19 2.02 -11.10
CA ALA A 208 23.64 1.00 -12.06
C ALA A 208 25.00 0.42 -11.66
N GLU A 209 25.18 -0.86 -11.89
CA GLU A 209 26.47 -1.53 -11.63
C GLU A 209 27.52 -1.12 -12.66
N GLY A 210 28.74 -0.96 -12.19
CA GLY A 210 29.92 -0.77 -13.05
C GLY A 210 29.99 0.60 -13.76
N VAL A 211 29.25 1.62 -13.30
CA VAL A 211 29.32 2.97 -13.86
C VAL A 211 30.74 3.53 -13.76
N ASP A 212 31.24 4.10 -14.84
CA ASP A 212 32.50 4.85 -14.86
C ASP A 212 32.28 6.24 -14.27
N TYR A 213 33.02 6.60 -13.22
CA TYR A 213 32.91 7.92 -12.58
C TYR A 213 33.44 9.08 -13.44
N GLU A 214 34.33 8.83 -14.40
CA GLU A 214 34.82 9.85 -15.34
C GLU A 214 33.81 10.08 -16.47
N HIS A 215 33.20 8.99 -16.95
CA HIS A 215 32.21 8.98 -18.01
C HIS A 215 30.92 8.35 -17.53
N PRO A 216 30.10 9.07 -16.75
CA PRO A 216 28.96 8.50 -16.04
C PRO A 216 27.85 7.92 -16.92
N TRP A 217 27.90 8.14 -18.23
CA TRP A 217 27.00 7.51 -19.22
C TRP A 217 27.52 6.17 -19.76
N LEU A 218 28.66 5.71 -19.27
CA LEU A 218 29.27 4.43 -19.63
C LEU A 218 29.54 3.61 -18.38
N THR A 219 29.58 2.31 -18.56
CA THR A 219 30.18 1.38 -17.60
C THR A 219 31.70 1.28 -17.86
N VAL A 220 32.42 0.73 -16.91
CA VAL A 220 33.84 0.45 -17.06
C VAL A 220 34.16 -0.47 -18.28
N SER A 221 33.15 -1.25 -18.71
CA SER A 221 33.23 -2.06 -19.95
C SER A 221 32.95 -1.26 -21.23
N GLY A 222 32.56 0.00 -21.12
CA GLY A 222 32.24 0.86 -22.26
C GLY A 222 30.80 0.73 -22.81
N GLU A 223 29.96 -0.05 -22.13
CA GLU A 223 28.54 -0.18 -22.48
C GLU A 223 27.68 0.81 -21.68
N PRO A 224 26.49 1.22 -22.18
CA PRO A 224 25.57 2.04 -21.41
C PRO A 224 25.11 1.32 -20.14
N PRO A 225 25.05 2.01 -18.99
CA PRO A 225 24.53 1.42 -17.77
C PRO A 225 23.01 1.18 -17.84
N GLN A 226 22.54 0.19 -17.11
CA GLN A 226 21.13 -0.14 -17.00
C GLN A 226 20.55 0.39 -15.68
N TYR A 227 19.35 0.97 -15.75
CA TYR A 227 18.64 1.50 -14.59
C TYR A 227 17.30 0.76 -14.44
N PRO A 228 17.30 -0.37 -13.66
CA PRO A 228 16.14 -1.27 -13.64
C PRO A 228 15.06 -0.86 -12.67
N ARG A 229 15.30 0.03 -11.70
CA ARG A 229 14.34 0.37 -10.65
C ARG A 229 14.37 1.83 -10.26
N ALA A 230 13.17 2.38 -10.04
CA ALA A 230 12.97 3.67 -9.40
C ALA A 230 11.90 3.60 -8.31
N SER A 231 11.96 4.53 -7.37
CA SER A 231 10.93 4.78 -6.38
C SER A 231 10.35 6.18 -6.58
N ILE A 232 9.03 6.29 -6.46
CA ILE A 232 8.31 7.55 -6.41
C ILE A 232 7.82 7.69 -4.98
N ARG A 233 8.26 8.73 -4.28
CA ARG A 233 7.85 8.98 -2.91
C ARG A 233 6.63 9.90 -2.90
N PHE A 234 5.65 9.58 -2.07
CA PHE A 234 4.50 10.42 -1.75
C PHE A 234 4.21 10.37 -0.25
N GLY A 235 3.47 11.32 0.27
CA GLY A 235 3.04 11.34 1.67
C GLY A 235 1.58 10.89 1.78
N ILE A 236 1.24 10.11 2.81
CA ILE A 236 -0.14 9.81 3.20
C ILE A 236 -0.41 10.55 4.51
N SER A 237 -1.38 11.46 4.48
CA SER A 237 -1.85 12.14 5.69
C SER A 237 -2.72 11.18 6.49
N SER A 238 -2.62 11.23 7.82
CA SER A 238 -3.46 10.42 8.72
C SER A 238 -3.46 8.92 8.39
N PRO A 239 -2.29 8.28 8.26
CA PRO A 239 -2.15 6.88 7.86
C PRO A 239 -2.69 5.90 8.92
N GLU A 240 -2.98 6.39 10.12
CA GLU A 240 -3.64 5.66 11.20
C GLU A 240 -5.12 5.38 10.93
N GLN A 241 -5.76 6.15 10.05
CA GLN A 241 -7.18 6.00 9.71
C GLN A 241 -7.34 5.14 8.45
N PHE A 242 -7.45 3.83 8.59
CA PHE A 242 -7.56 2.88 7.47
C PHE A 242 -8.71 3.20 6.51
N ALA A 243 -9.83 3.70 7.01
CA ALA A 243 -10.96 4.14 6.18
C ALA A 243 -10.61 5.28 5.20
N LEU A 244 -9.57 6.05 5.49
CA LEU A 244 -9.09 7.12 4.62
C LEU A 244 -7.97 6.66 3.68
N VAL A 245 -7.22 5.63 4.07
CA VAL A 245 -6.12 5.08 3.26
C VAL A 245 -6.65 4.31 2.05
N GLU A 246 -7.73 3.52 2.22
CA GLU A 246 -8.35 2.75 1.12
C GLU A 246 -8.71 3.61 -0.10
N PRO A 247 -9.52 4.68 0.02
CA PRO A 247 -9.86 5.51 -1.13
C PRO A 247 -8.65 6.22 -1.73
N ALA A 248 -7.66 6.61 -0.91
CA ALA A 248 -6.42 7.20 -1.41
C ALA A 248 -5.61 6.24 -2.28
N LEU A 249 -5.50 4.98 -1.85
CA LEU A 249 -4.81 3.95 -2.62
C LEU A 249 -5.56 3.58 -3.90
N ALA A 250 -6.88 3.45 -3.84
CA ALA A 250 -7.70 3.18 -5.01
C ALA A 250 -7.56 4.29 -6.07
N GLN A 251 -7.58 5.54 -5.64
CA GLN A 251 -7.34 6.67 -6.53
C GLN A 251 -5.92 6.69 -7.09
N LEU A 252 -4.92 6.39 -6.24
CA LEU A 252 -3.52 6.32 -6.67
C LEU A 252 -3.32 5.21 -7.73
N GLU A 253 -3.99 4.07 -7.57
CA GLU A 253 -3.97 2.99 -8.56
C GLU A 253 -4.57 3.42 -9.90
N ASP A 254 -5.66 4.18 -9.90
CA ASP A 254 -6.24 4.75 -11.12
C ASP A 254 -5.28 5.77 -11.76
N ASP A 255 -4.64 6.62 -10.97
CA ASP A 255 -3.67 7.61 -11.45
C ASP A 255 -2.39 6.97 -12.01
N MET A 256 -2.07 5.74 -11.57
CA MET A 256 -0.95 4.94 -12.09
C MET A 256 -1.22 4.32 -13.46
N ALA A 257 -2.42 4.47 -14.04
CA ALA A 257 -2.77 3.90 -15.33
C ALA A 257 -1.70 4.11 -16.44
N PRO A 258 -1.04 5.30 -16.59
CA PRO A 258 0.01 5.48 -17.60
C PRO A 258 1.22 4.53 -17.42
N LEU A 259 1.58 4.19 -16.18
CA LEU A 259 2.65 3.20 -15.90
C LEU A 259 2.17 1.77 -16.11
N GLN A 260 0.93 1.49 -15.76
CA GLN A 260 0.32 0.16 -15.92
C GLN A 260 0.10 -0.20 -17.39
N GLU A 261 -0.24 0.78 -18.24
CA GLU A 261 -0.37 0.60 -19.69
C GLU A 261 0.98 0.24 -20.37
N LEU A 262 2.09 0.66 -19.78
CA LEU A 262 3.44 0.31 -20.24
C LEU A 262 3.92 -1.04 -19.69
N ALA A 263 3.16 -1.69 -18.82
CA ALA A 263 3.47 -2.98 -18.23
C ALA A 263 2.76 -4.11 -18.98
N ARG A 264 3.49 -5.18 -19.33
CA ARG A 264 2.89 -6.37 -19.94
C ARG A 264 1.94 -7.09 -18.96
N ASN A 265 2.26 -7.07 -17.69
CA ASN A 265 1.46 -7.66 -16.61
C ASN A 265 1.45 -6.74 -15.40
N PRO A 266 0.54 -5.75 -15.35
CA PRO A 266 0.52 -4.73 -14.31
C PRO A 266 0.30 -5.30 -12.90
N LEU A 267 -0.36 -6.46 -12.77
CA LEU A 267 -0.71 -7.08 -11.49
C LEU A 267 0.27 -8.20 -11.10
N ARG A 268 1.51 -8.18 -11.50
CA ARG A 268 2.54 -9.16 -11.12
C ARG A 268 1.98 -10.51 -10.65
N GLU A 269 1.40 -11.28 -11.57
CA GLU A 269 1.02 -12.67 -11.25
C GLU A 269 2.27 -13.44 -10.84
N GLN A 270 2.18 -14.18 -9.72
CA GLN A 270 3.29 -14.98 -9.22
C GLN A 270 3.81 -15.92 -10.31
N GLY A 271 5.02 -15.66 -10.77
CA GLY A 271 5.72 -16.52 -11.73
C GLY A 271 5.98 -15.91 -13.10
N ASP A 272 5.39 -14.78 -13.47
CA ASP A 272 5.76 -14.09 -14.70
C ASP A 272 6.99 -13.19 -14.44
N LEU A 273 8.16 -13.69 -14.83
CA LEU A 273 9.44 -12.98 -14.80
C LEU A 273 9.77 -12.40 -16.18
N SER A 274 8.77 -12.07 -16.99
CA SER A 274 9.02 -11.45 -18.28
C SER A 274 9.81 -10.16 -18.08
N SER A 275 10.97 -10.08 -18.71
CA SER A 275 11.80 -8.87 -18.72
C SER A 275 11.12 -7.76 -19.51
N ALA A 276 11.31 -6.51 -19.08
CA ALA A 276 10.91 -5.35 -19.86
C ALA A 276 11.48 -5.42 -21.29
N ASP A 277 10.69 -5.01 -22.26
CA ASP A 277 11.11 -4.90 -23.66
C ASP A 277 10.72 -3.53 -24.24
N GLU A 278 10.97 -3.31 -25.54
CA GLU A 278 10.71 -2.00 -26.18
C GLU A 278 9.21 -1.68 -26.26
N GLU A 279 8.34 -2.68 -26.33
CA GLU A 279 6.89 -2.53 -26.36
C GLU A 279 6.32 -2.30 -24.96
N TYR A 280 6.83 -3.06 -23.98
CA TYR A 280 6.44 -3.00 -22.57
C TYR A 280 7.68 -2.71 -21.70
N PRO A 281 8.10 -1.43 -21.62
CA PRO A 281 9.32 -1.04 -20.91
C PRO A 281 9.19 -1.11 -19.39
N VAL A 282 7.99 -1.25 -18.84
CA VAL A 282 7.72 -1.46 -17.41
C VAL A 282 7.44 -2.93 -17.16
N THR A 283 8.11 -3.53 -16.18
CA THR A 283 7.80 -4.89 -15.72
C THR A 283 6.61 -4.85 -14.75
N TRP A 284 6.64 -3.93 -13.80
CA TRP A 284 5.56 -3.65 -12.86
C TRP A 284 5.76 -2.30 -12.16
N ALA A 285 4.64 -1.74 -11.69
CA ALA A 285 4.61 -0.56 -10.83
C ALA A 285 3.59 -0.81 -9.71
N ILE A 286 4.01 -0.78 -8.45
CA ILE A 286 3.16 -1.08 -7.31
C ILE A 286 3.34 -0.05 -6.19
N PRO A 287 2.24 0.38 -5.53
CA PRO A 287 2.33 1.14 -4.30
C PRO A 287 2.84 0.25 -3.17
N THR A 288 3.68 0.81 -2.31
CA THR A 288 4.30 0.14 -1.16
C THR A 288 4.68 1.18 -0.09
N GLY A 289 5.30 0.73 0.97
CA GLY A 289 5.65 1.57 2.11
C GLY A 289 4.88 1.16 3.35
N GLU A 290 5.27 1.67 4.50
CA GLU A 290 4.70 1.24 5.77
C GLU A 290 3.19 1.44 5.87
N PRO A 291 2.60 2.60 5.48
CA PRO A 291 1.16 2.80 5.55
C PRO A 291 0.39 1.87 4.60
N VAL A 292 0.91 1.62 3.40
CA VAL A 292 0.31 0.70 2.43
C VAL A 292 0.34 -0.74 2.93
N ILE A 293 1.50 -1.18 3.46
CA ILE A 293 1.67 -2.54 3.99
C ILE A 293 0.76 -2.77 5.19
N ARG A 294 0.66 -1.78 6.10
CA ARG A 294 -0.24 -1.87 7.26
C ARG A 294 -1.70 -1.99 6.80
N PHE A 295 -2.12 -1.17 5.85
CA PHE A 295 -3.47 -1.22 5.30
C PHE A 295 -3.77 -2.60 4.69
N VAL A 296 -2.94 -3.08 3.76
CA VAL A 296 -3.13 -4.38 3.10
C VAL A 296 -3.11 -5.54 4.11
N ALA A 297 -2.24 -5.48 5.12
CA ALA A 297 -2.19 -6.50 6.17
C ALA A 297 -3.45 -6.49 7.04
N ALA A 298 -3.96 -5.31 7.40
CA ALA A 298 -5.18 -5.16 8.20
C ALA A 298 -6.42 -5.62 7.42
N ASP A 299 -6.54 -5.24 6.15
CA ASP A 299 -7.63 -5.64 5.26
C ASP A 299 -7.65 -7.17 5.08
N SER A 300 -6.51 -7.77 4.75
CA SER A 300 -6.38 -9.24 4.65
C SER A 300 -6.72 -9.96 5.96
N MET A 301 -6.29 -9.40 7.11
CA MET A 301 -6.61 -9.96 8.42
C MET A 301 -8.11 -9.85 8.74
N GLN A 302 -8.75 -8.76 8.35
CA GLN A 302 -10.19 -8.55 8.52
C GLN A 302 -10.99 -9.55 7.69
N ASP A 303 -10.62 -9.77 6.43
CA ASP A 303 -11.25 -10.75 5.53
C ASP A 303 -11.12 -12.18 6.06
N GLU A 304 -9.93 -12.58 6.50
CA GLU A 304 -9.70 -13.90 7.10
C GLU A 304 -10.50 -14.09 8.40
N MET A 305 -10.58 -13.06 9.24
CA MET A 305 -11.32 -13.08 10.49
C MET A 305 -12.82 -13.21 10.23
N GLN A 306 -13.38 -12.47 9.26
CA GLN A 306 -14.78 -12.56 8.86
C GLN A 306 -15.11 -13.96 8.31
N GLY A 307 -14.28 -14.51 7.43
CA GLY A 307 -14.44 -15.85 6.88
C GLY A 307 -14.40 -16.94 7.95
N THR A 308 -13.45 -16.86 8.87
CA THR A 308 -13.29 -17.82 9.97
C THR A 308 -14.47 -17.76 10.94
N LEU A 309 -14.97 -16.57 11.24
CA LEU A 309 -16.08 -16.37 12.16
C LEU A 309 -17.39 -16.88 11.57
N LEU A 310 -17.67 -16.60 10.29
CA LEU A 310 -18.82 -17.16 9.59
C LEU A 310 -18.78 -18.69 9.59
N LEU A 311 -17.62 -19.29 9.29
CA LEU A 311 -17.44 -20.74 9.36
C LEU A 311 -17.68 -21.27 10.77
N GLY A 312 -17.19 -20.59 11.81
CA GLY A 312 -17.40 -20.92 13.20
C GLY A 312 -18.88 -20.93 13.60
N VAL A 313 -19.62 -19.89 13.21
CA VAL A 313 -21.06 -19.79 13.45
C VAL A 313 -21.82 -20.94 12.77
N VAL A 314 -21.49 -21.24 11.51
CA VAL A 314 -22.11 -22.37 10.77
C VAL A 314 -21.81 -23.70 11.46
N LEU A 315 -20.57 -23.97 11.83
CA LEU A 315 -20.17 -25.20 12.52
C LEU A 315 -20.85 -25.33 13.89
N CYS A 316 -20.90 -24.26 14.68
CA CYS A 316 -21.62 -24.24 15.95
C CYS A 316 -23.11 -24.52 15.76
N THR A 317 -23.73 -23.90 14.76
CA THR A 317 -25.16 -24.13 14.45
C THR A 317 -25.42 -25.57 14.06
N ILE A 318 -24.59 -26.17 13.20
CA ILE A 318 -24.70 -27.59 12.81
C ILE A 318 -24.52 -28.51 14.02
N THR A 319 -23.52 -28.25 14.85
CA THR A 319 -23.23 -29.06 16.02
C THR A 319 -24.38 -29.00 17.04
N LEU A 320 -24.91 -27.80 17.30
CA LEU A 320 -26.06 -27.62 18.15
C LEU A 320 -27.30 -28.31 17.57
N TRP A 321 -27.57 -28.13 16.27
CA TRP A 321 -28.69 -28.80 15.63
C TRP A 321 -28.59 -30.32 15.68
N TRP A 322 -27.41 -30.88 15.50
CA TRP A 322 -27.18 -32.33 15.62
C TRP A 322 -27.39 -32.81 17.07
N GLY A 323 -26.81 -32.10 18.05
CA GLY A 323 -26.98 -32.42 19.48
C GLY A 323 -28.45 -32.42 19.91
N PHE A 324 -29.20 -31.38 19.50
CA PHE A 324 -30.64 -31.31 19.84
C PHE A 324 -31.46 -32.41 19.11
N ARG A 325 -31.08 -32.78 17.91
CA ARG A 325 -31.75 -33.87 17.17
C ARG A 325 -31.52 -35.24 17.82
N GLU A 326 -30.32 -35.50 18.34
CA GLU A 326 -30.04 -36.75 19.03
C GLU A 326 -30.78 -36.80 20.37
N GLU A 327 -30.84 -35.72 21.11
CA GLU A 327 -31.51 -35.65 22.41
C GLU A 327 -33.04 -35.84 22.25
N THR A 328 -33.65 -35.21 21.25
CA THR A 328 -35.07 -35.42 20.93
C THR A 328 -35.37 -36.84 20.52
N SER A 329 -34.51 -37.48 19.75
CA SER A 329 -34.66 -38.89 19.35
C SER A 329 -34.45 -39.86 20.52
N ALA A 330 -33.57 -39.57 21.46
CA ALA A 330 -33.35 -40.34 22.68
C ALA A 330 -34.56 -40.23 23.62
N ARG A 331 -35.12 -39.03 23.75
CA ARG A 331 -36.30 -38.78 24.58
C ARG A 331 -37.55 -39.47 24.03
N GLN A 332 -37.79 -39.44 22.72
CA GLN A 332 -38.87 -40.18 22.09
C GLN A 332 -38.75 -41.71 22.33
N ARG A 333 -37.57 -42.29 22.14
CA ARG A 333 -37.30 -43.70 22.41
C ARG A 333 -37.51 -44.06 23.90
N TRP A 334 -37.20 -43.15 24.80
CA TRP A 334 -37.41 -43.36 26.23
C TRP A 334 -38.91 -43.29 26.58
N GLU A 335 -39.66 -42.37 26.02
CA GLU A 335 -41.12 -42.24 26.21
C GLU A 335 -41.86 -43.45 25.63
N GLU A 336 -41.48 -43.92 24.45
CA GLU A 336 -42.00 -45.18 23.85
C GLU A 336 -41.70 -46.38 24.74
N GLY A 337 -40.47 -46.48 25.28
CA GLY A 337 -40.11 -47.58 26.20
C GLY A 337 -40.87 -47.56 27.53
N ILE A 338 -41.30 -46.38 28.01
CA ILE A 338 -42.16 -46.26 29.21
C ILE A 338 -43.58 -46.70 28.86
N GLN A 339 -44.12 -46.32 27.73
CA GLN A 339 -45.46 -46.71 27.27
C GLN A 339 -45.54 -48.23 27.10
N ASP A 340 -44.57 -48.84 26.44
CA ASP A 340 -44.49 -50.30 26.30
C ASP A 340 -44.46 -51.06 27.63
N ARG A 341 -43.73 -50.54 28.63
CA ARG A 341 -43.69 -51.13 29.97
C ARG A 341 -45.03 -50.97 30.71
N ALA A 342 -45.67 -49.81 30.54
CA ALA A 342 -46.99 -49.56 31.15
C ALA A 342 -48.07 -50.45 30.54
N ASP A 343 -48.03 -50.73 29.24
CA ASP A 343 -48.98 -51.63 28.57
C ASP A 343 -48.70 -53.10 28.87
N PHE A 344 -47.43 -53.49 29.10
CA PHE A 344 -47.09 -54.83 29.56
C PHE A 344 -47.58 -55.06 31.00
N ALA A 345 -47.54 -54.05 31.88
CA ALA A 345 -48.02 -54.16 33.25
C ALA A 345 -49.58 -54.21 33.37
N ARG A 346 -50.28 -53.87 32.33
CA ARG A 346 -51.74 -53.88 32.25
C ARG A 346 -52.32 -55.16 31.65
N ARG A 347 -51.46 -56.00 31.09
CA ARG A 347 -51.82 -57.37 30.60
C ARG A 347 -51.48 -58.42 31.68
#